data_2bd5abce84aaa9a377d4acab357b7c64
#
_entry.id   2bd5abce84aaa9a377d4acab357b7c64
#
_cell.length_a   1.000
_cell.length_b   1.000
_cell.length_c   1.000
_cell.angle_alpha   90.00
_cell.angle_beta   90.00
_cell.angle_gamma   90.00
#
_symmetry.space_group_name_H-M   'P 1'
#
loop_
_entity.id
_entity.type
_entity.pdbx_description
1 polymer ?
#
loop_
_entity_poly.entity_id
_entity_poly.type
_entity_poly.pdbx_seq_one_letter_code
_entity_poly.pdbx_strand_id
1 'polypeptide(L)'
;KYKNAKDSKMYDYIFPVVGEVNQEKLEQCRNWIKQHIFNMQDLGIDTSGKNYLKVFFEDDRDLYINEEKRYLMTKIYNKNDYNIDIDEQIYGLPNDNLALNSKKPYMEHKTRKNVVPYLITPEEAATQRKFFDYLMNEANRGYTNIFFDSDEDEIIPKKPGEFITDDFSGFFIQIQKGKELSIQHQDAIVDYKYNLYKHFQYRDVIGSARDEEIYKEYVNKKQMLSLIHI
;
A
#
# COMPACT_ATOMS: atom_id res chain seq x y z
N LYS A 1 22.62 9.17 9.99
CA LYS A 1 21.68 8.13 9.62
C LYS A 1 22.36 6.95 8.91
N TYR A 2 23.20 7.23 7.90
CA TYR A 2 24.01 6.21 7.21
C TYR A 2 25.02 5.52 8.14
N LYS A 3 25.57 6.23 9.12
CA LYS A 3 26.48 5.63 10.10
C LYS A 3 25.80 4.50 10.89
N ASN A 4 24.56 4.75 11.33
CA ASN A 4 23.79 3.74 12.05
C ASN A 4 23.30 2.61 11.13
N ALA A 5 22.99 2.91 9.87
CA ALA A 5 22.62 1.92 8.88
C ALA A 5 23.79 1.00 8.49
N LYS A 6 25.02 1.55 8.47
CA LYS A 6 26.23 0.81 8.14
C LYS A 6 26.55 -0.30 9.16
N ASP A 7 26.11 -0.13 10.39
CA ASP A 7 26.28 -1.13 11.46
C ASP A 7 25.17 -2.23 11.44
N SER A 8 24.21 -2.16 10.50
CA SER A 8 23.13 -3.16 10.41
C SER A 8 23.48 -4.26 9.39
N LYS A 9 23.13 -5.51 9.72
CA LYS A 9 23.26 -6.63 8.80
C LYS A 9 22.56 -6.41 7.45
N MET A 10 21.47 -5.66 7.46
CA MET A 10 20.72 -5.31 6.24
C MET A 10 21.46 -4.31 5.35
N TYR A 11 22.32 -3.48 5.92
CA TYR A 11 23.19 -2.63 5.12
C TYR A 11 24.24 -3.47 4.38
N ASP A 12 24.83 -4.44 5.06
CA ASP A 12 25.83 -5.35 4.47
C ASP A 12 25.19 -6.19 3.34
N TYR A 13 23.94 -6.59 3.51
CA TYR A 13 23.17 -7.30 2.50
C TYR A 13 22.96 -6.50 1.22
N ILE A 14 22.59 -5.21 1.33
CA ILE A 14 22.30 -4.37 0.16
C ILE A 14 23.56 -3.70 -0.42
N PHE A 15 24.64 -3.61 0.34
CA PHE A 15 25.88 -2.91 -0.05
C PHE A 15 26.46 -3.37 -1.41
N PRO A 16 26.51 -4.67 -1.75
CA PRO A 16 26.99 -5.14 -3.05
C PRO A 16 26.18 -4.60 -4.24
N VAL A 17 24.90 -4.29 -4.03
CA VAL A 17 23.98 -3.80 -5.07
C VAL A 17 24.09 -2.27 -5.23
N VAL A 18 24.17 -1.54 -4.12
CA VAL A 18 24.11 -0.06 -4.15
C VAL A 18 25.48 0.63 -4.05
N GLY A 19 26.53 -0.14 -3.76
CA GLY A 19 27.91 0.36 -3.66
C GLY A 19 28.13 1.36 -2.52
N GLU A 20 29.19 2.14 -2.61
CA GLU A 20 29.51 3.17 -1.64
C GLU A 20 28.69 4.44 -1.82
N VAL A 21 28.52 5.17 -0.72
CA VAL A 21 27.86 6.49 -0.76
C VAL A 21 28.81 7.51 -1.39
N ASN A 22 28.33 8.29 -2.35
CA ASN A 22 29.06 9.41 -2.90
C ASN A 22 29.18 10.51 -1.83
N GLN A 23 30.34 10.56 -1.16
CA GLN A 23 30.60 11.47 -0.05
C GLN A 23 30.62 12.92 -0.50
N GLU A 24 31.16 13.20 -1.69
CA GLU A 24 31.24 14.57 -2.23
C GLU A 24 29.83 15.13 -2.45
N LYS A 25 28.98 14.37 -3.12
CA LYS A 25 27.58 14.74 -3.36
C LYS A 25 26.79 14.91 -2.06
N LEU A 26 27.01 14.03 -1.12
CA LEU A 26 26.40 14.11 0.21
C LEU A 26 26.80 15.41 0.94
N GLU A 27 28.06 15.81 0.90
CA GLU A 27 28.53 17.05 1.51
C GLU A 27 28.02 18.28 0.75
N GLN A 28 27.94 18.26 -0.57
CA GLN A 28 27.33 19.33 -1.36
C GLN A 28 25.85 19.54 -0.96
N CYS A 29 25.04 18.48 -0.93
CA CYS A 29 23.65 18.56 -0.48
C CYS A 29 23.52 19.05 0.95
N ARG A 30 24.38 18.57 1.85
CA ARG A 30 24.42 18.99 3.25
C ARG A 30 24.75 20.47 3.41
N ASN A 31 25.73 20.97 2.67
CA ASN A 31 26.14 22.38 2.72
C ASN A 31 25.02 23.27 2.18
N TRP A 32 24.42 22.90 1.06
CA TRP A 32 23.27 23.62 0.52
C TRP A 32 22.11 23.69 1.54
N ILE A 33 21.75 22.59 2.16
CA ILE A 33 20.69 22.55 3.18
C ILE A 33 21.05 23.47 4.36
N LYS A 34 22.28 23.42 4.86
CA LYS A 34 22.71 24.28 5.97
C LYS A 34 22.64 25.78 5.65
N GLN A 35 22.93 26.14 4.41
CA GLN A 35 22.91 27.54 3.97
C GLN A 35 21.51 28.08 3.76
N HIS A 36 20.59 27.26 3.28
CA HIS A 36 19.31 27.74 2.77
C HIS A 36 18.08 27.33 3.58
N ILE A 37 18.17 26.29 4.44
CA ILE A 37 16.99 25.73 5.11
C ILE A 37 16.22 26.75 5.97
N PHE A 38 16.90 27.74 6.53
CA PHE A 38 16.27 28.80 7.34
C PHE A 38 15.95 30.06 6.54
N ASN A 39 16.43 30.17 5.31
CA ASN A 39 16.30 31.33 4.45
C ASN A 39 15.55 30.98 3.15
N MET A 40 14.63 30.03 3.19
CA MET A 40 13.89 29.58 2.01
C MET A 40 13.04 30.71 1.39
N GLN A 41 12.61 31.68 2.19
CA GLN A 41 11.87 32.85 1.71
C GLN A 41 12.72 33.71 0.76
N ASP A 42 14.03 33.78 0.96
CA ASP A 42 14.93 34.51 0.06
C ASP A 42 15.02 33.86 -1.32
N LEU A 43 14.67 32.57 -1.40
CA LEU A 43 14.55 31.80 -2.64
C LEU A 43 13.13 31.87 -3.25
N GLY A 44 12.24 32.71 -2.71
CA GLY A 44 10.86 32.85 -3.18
C GLY A 44 9.92 31.71 -2.76
N ILE A 45 10.31 30.87 -1.80
CA ILE A 45 9.51 29.75 -1.31
C ILE A 45 8.72 30.19 -0.08
N ASP A 46 7.40 30.14 -0.17
CA ASP A 46 6.53 30.43 0.97
C ASP A 46 6.56 29.28 1.99
N THR A 47 7.09 29.58 3.17
CA THR A 47 7.20 28.64 4.30
C THR A 47 6.18 28.94 5.41
N SER A 48 5.25 29.88 5.20
CA SER A 48 4.22 30.28 6.19
C SER A 48 3.14 29.21 6.40
N GLY A 49 2.97 28.31 5.43
CA GLY A 49 2.00 27.23 5.46
C GLY A 49 2.35 26.11 6.46
N LYS A 50 1.34 25.35 6.88
CA LYS A 50 1.52 24.14 7.73
C LYS A 50 1.93 22.89 6.94
N ASN A 51 2.21 23.03 5.65
CA ASN A 51 2.58 21.92 4.78
C ASN A 51 4.04 21.53 4.93
N TYR A 52 4.33 20.26 4.62
CA TYR A 52 5.72 19.79 4.58
C TYR A 52 6.44 20.34 3.35
N LEU A 53 7.64 20.85 3.56
CA LEU A 53 8.56 21.17 2.47
C LEU A 53 9.37 19.93 2.13
N LYS A 54 9.40 19.58 0.84
CA LYS A 54 10.26 18.52 0.30
C LYS A 54 11.28 19.17 -0.62
N VAL A 55 12.55 18.92 -0.34
CA VAL A 55 13.66 19.40 -1.16
C VAL A 55 14.23 18.23 -1.94
N PHE A 56 14.27 18.36 -3.27
CA PHE A 56 14.90 17.41 -4.17
C PHE A 56 16.08 18.07 -4.86
N PHE A 57 17.17 17.34 -5.01
CA PHE A 57 18.32 17.77 -5.80
C PHE A 57 18.18 17.13 -7.19
N GLU A 58 18.46 17.91 -8.24
CA GLU A 58 18.43 17.40 -9.59
C GLU A 58 19.52 16.34 -9.77
N ASP A 59 19.11 15.15 -10.18
CA ASP A 59 20.00 14.00 -10.36
C ASP A 59 19.33 12.90 -11.17
N ASP A 60 20.10 11.90 -11.61
CA ASP A 60 19.58 10.76 -12.35
C ASP A 60 18.62 9.94 -11.49
N ARG A 61 17.55 9.47 -12.11
CA ARG A 61 16.52 8.65 -11.47
C ARG A 61 17.10 7.38 -10.85
N ASP A 62 18.06 6.75 -11.50
CA ASP A 62 18.68 5.50 -11.03
C ASP A 62 19.48 5.71 -9.73
N LEU A 63 20.09 6.87 -9.57
CA LEU A 63 20.76 7.23 -8.32
C LEU A 63 19.76 7.39 -7.18
N TYR A 64 18.61 8.02 -7.43
CA TYR A 64 17.53 8.09 -6.44
C TYR A 64 16.99 6.71 -6.08
N ILE A 65 16.78 5.80 -7.05
CA ILE A 65 16.35 4.43 -6.82
C ILE A 65 17.37 3.66 -5.97
N ASN A 66 18.67 3.82 -6.22
CA ASN A 66 19.69 3.16 -5.44
C ASN A 66 19.77 3.69 -4.00
N GLU A 67 19.64 5.00 -3.81
CA GLU A 67 19.60 5.57 -2.46
C GLU A 67 18.31 5.22 -1.72
N GLU A 68 17.19 5.09 -2.42
CA GLU A 68 15.95 4.56 -1.86
C GLU A 68 16.14 3.11 -1.37
N LYS A 69 16.71 2.24 -2.19
CA LYS A 69 17.02 0.85 -1.80
C LYS A 69 17.92 0.82 -0.56
N ARG A 70 18.99 1.63 -0.54
CA ARG A 70 19.90 1.77 0.61
C ARG A 70 19.16 2.17 1.89
N TYR A 71 18.21 3.09 1.76
CA TYR A 71 17.42 3.59 2.89
C TYR A 71 16.37 2.59 3.34
N LEU A 72 15.62 2.00 2.41
CA LEU A 72 14.52 1.09 2.70
C LEU A 72 15.02 -0.23 3.30
N MET A 73 16.04 -0.85 2.70
CA MET A 73 16.51 -2.17 3.14
C MET A 73 17.00 -2.18 4.58
N THR A 74 17.56 -1.09 5.07
CA THR A 74 17.97 -0.98 6.48
C THR A 74 16.79 -0.86 7.45
N LYS A 75 15.56 -0.68 6.94
CA LYS A 75 14.34 -0.47 7.72
C LYS A 75 13.19 -1.37 7.32
N ILE A 76 13.48 -2.32 6.44
CA ILE A 76 12.44 -3.19 5.89
C ILE A 76 11.88 -4.12 6.96
N TYR A 77 12.72 -4.49 7.92
CA TYR A 77 12.34 -5.33 9.04
C TYR A 77 12.04 -4.51 10.29
N ASN A 78 11.15 -5.04 11.10
CA ASN A 78 10.68 -4.42 12.33
C ASN A 78 11.79 -4.30 13.38
N LYS A 79 12.44 -5.43 13.67
CA LYS A 79 13.48 -5.54 14.68
C LYS A 79 14.50 -6.59 14.25
N ASN A 80 15.78 -6.21 14.20
CA ASN A 80 16.83 -7.12 13.77
C ASN A 80 17.01 -8.34 14.68
N ASP A 81 16.58 -8.27 15.93
CA ASP A 81 16.62 -9.40 16.87
C ASP A 81 15.74 -10.58 16.42
N TYR A 82 14.76 -10.34 15.54
CA TYR A 82 13.88 -11.36 14.98
C TYR A 82 14.42 -11.97 13.70
N ASN A 83 15.47 -11.39 13.13
CA ASN A 83 16.04 -11.88 11.88
C ASN A 83 16.74 -13.24 12.11
N ILE A 84 16.53 -14.11 11.17
CA ILE A 84 17.23 -15.42 11.10
C ILE A 84 17.96 -15.54 9.77
N ASP A 85 19.11 -16.17 9.79
CA ASP A 85 19.90 -16.48 8.59
C ASP A 85 19.69 -17.96 8.25
N ILE A 86 19.23 -18.26 7.05
CA ILE A 86 19.06 -19.61 6.52
C ILE A 86 19.67 -19.62 5.12
N ASP A 87 20.67 -20.46 4.89
CA ASP A 87 21.34 -20.64 3.60
C ASP A 87 21.77 -19.29 2.95
N GLU A 88 22.45 -18.45 3.74
CA GLU A 88 22.92 -17.10 3.35
C GLU A 88 21.79 -16.10 3.06
N GLN A 89 20.53 -16.48 3.26
CA GLN A 89 19.38 -15.63 3.08
C GLN A 89 18.86 -15.11 4.42
N ILE A 90 18.64 -13.79 4.52
CA ILE A 90 18.09 -13.16 5.73
C ILE A 90 16.57 -13.18 5.68
N TYR A 91 15.94 -13.71 6.72
CA TYR A 91 14.50 -13.65 6.92
C TYR A 91 14.19 -12.78 8.12
N GLY A 92 13.19 -11.92 8.00
CA GLY A 92 12.81 -11.03 9.08
C GLY A 92 11.31 -10.72 9.11
N LEU A 93 10.86 -10.16 10.23
CA LEU A 93 9.50 -9.67 10.38
C LEU A 93 9.35 -8.35 9.62
N PRO A 94 8.46 -8.24 8.62
CA PRO A 94 8.29 -7.02 7.85
C PRO A 94 7.84 -5.85 8.72
N ASN A 95 8.30 -4.66 8.35
CA ASN A 95 7.98 -3.41 9.05
C ASN A 95 6.92 -2.62 8.26
N ASP A 96 5.71 -3.12 8.26
CA ASP A 96 4.59 -2.53 7.50
C ASP A 96 4.13 -1.20 8.12
N ASN A 97 4.28 -1.06 9.42
CA ASN A 97 3.71 0.02 10.23
C ASN A 97 4.76 0.82 10.99
N LEU A 98 5.87 1.19 10.37
CA LEU A 98 6.87 2.09 10.96
C LEU A 98 7.26 1.68 12.41
N ALA A 99 7.51 0.40 12.64
CA ALA A 99 7.89 -0.20 13.93
C ALA A 99 6.76 -0.29 15.00
N LEU A 100 5.52 -0.02 14.66
CA LEU A 100 4.41 -0.20 15.62
C LEU A 100 4.15 -1.67 15.96
N ASN A 101 4.48 -2.58 15.05
CA ASN A 101 4.29 -4.02 15.26
C ASN A 101 5.12 -4.59 16.41
N SER A 102 6.32 -4.06 16.67
CA SER A 102 7.17 -4.52 17.78
C SER A 102 6.54 -4.29 19.17
N LYS A 103 5.54 -3.42 19.26
CA LYS A 103 4.87 -3.06 20.50
C LYS A 103 3.52 -3.74 20.68
N LYS A 104 3.04 -4.47 19.67
CA LYS A 104 1.77 -5.19 19.76
C LYS A 104 1.94 -6.45 20.63
N PRO A 105 1.05 -6.70 21.60
CA PRO A 105 1.06 -7.95 22.36
C PRO A 105 0.82 -9.14 21.45
N TYR A 106 1.32 -10.30 21.82
CA TYR A 106 1.16 -11.59 21.14
C TYR A 106 1.95 -11.79 19.83
N MET A 107 2.85 -10.88 19.49
CA MET A 107 3.76 -11.07 18.34
C MET A 107 4.85 -12.10 18.65
N GLU A 108 5.28 -12.23 19.88
CA GLU A 108 6.34 -13.12 20.32
C GLU A 108 5.81 -14.41 20.95
N HIS A 109 6.32 -15.55 20.50
CA HIS A 109 6.11 -16.85 21.12
C HIS A 109 7.37 -17.28 21.89
N LYS A 110 7.43 -16.96 23.16
CA LYS A 110 8.61 -17.21 24.02
C LYS A 110 8.96 -18.70 24.19
N THR A 111 8.03 -19.61 23.92
CA THR A 111 8.20 -21.05 24.09
C THR A 111 8.57 -21.78 22.79
N ARG A 112 8.63 -21.09 21.66
CA ARG A 112 8.98 -21.67 20.36
C ARG A 112 10.40 -21.30 19.96
N LYS A 113 11.05 -22.17 19.15
CA LYS A 113 12.38 -21.91 18.59
C LYS A 113 12.38 -20.63 17.75
N ASN A 114 11.35 -20.42 16.91
CA ASN A 114 11.10 -19.16 16.21
C ASN A 114 10.14 -18.32 17.03
N VAL A 115 10.65 -17.20 17.50
CA VAL A 115 9.95 -16.31 18.43
C VAL A 115 8.78 -15.59 17.76
N VAL A 116 8.87 -15.32 16.45
CA VAL A 116 7.84 -14.68 15.65
C VAL A 116 7.21 -15.63 14.64
N PRO A 117 5.91 -15.51 14.37
CA PRO A 117 5.17 -16.49 13.56
C PRO A 117 5.38 -16.32 12.04
N TYR A 118 5.88 -15.18 11.60
CA TYR A 118 5.94 -14.82 10.19
C TYR A 118 7.25 -14.10 9.87
N LEU A 119 8.06 -14.73 9.03
CA LEU A 119 9.34 -14.19 8.56
C LEU A 119 9.41 -14.36 7.05
N ILE A 120 9.81 -13.30 6.37
CA ILE A 120 9.91 -13.24 4.90
C ILE A 120 11.26 -12.68 4.46
N THR A 121 11.57 -12.85 3.19
CA THR A 121 12.80 -12.31 2.58
C THR A 121 12.74 -10.79 2.45
N PRO A 122 13.88 -10.11 2.24
CA PRO A 122 13.90 -8.66 2.03
C PRO A 122 13.12 -8.23 0.77
N GLU A 123 13.17 -9.03 -0.29
CA GLU A 123 12.47 -8.77 -1.56
C GLU A 123 10.96 -8.86 -1.39
N GLU A 124 10.47 -9.90 -0.71
CA GLU A 124 9.06 -10.05 -0.36
C GLU A 124 8.58 -8.90 0.52
N ALA A 125 9.37 -8.51 1.54
CA ALA A 125 9.06 -7.39 2.40
C ALA A 125 9.03 -6.06 1.65
N ALA A 126 9.93 -5.86 0.68
CA ALA A 126 9.95 -4.67 -0.18
C ALA A 126 8.72 -4.61 -1.09
N THR A 127 8.34 -5.73 -1.68
CA THR A 127 7.14 -5.87 -2.52
C THR A 127 5.87 -5.60 -1.72
N GLN A 128 5.76 -6.23 -0.56
CA GLN A 128 4.65 -6.03 0.37
C GLN A 128 4.52 -4.56 0.79
N ARG A 129 5.63 -3.89 1.09
CA ARG A 129 5.62 -2.47 1.42
C ARG A 129 5.10 -1.61 0.28
N LYS A 130 5.58 -1.83 -0.96
CA LYS A 130 5.11 -1.09 -2.14
C LYS A 130 3.61 -1.29 -2.35
N PHE A 131 3.13 -2.50 -2.15
CA PHE A 131 1.71 -2.82 -2.23
C PHE A 131 0.89 -2.04 -1.20
N PHE A 132 1.28 -2.04 0.07
CA PHE A 132 0.59 -1.27 1.11
C PHE A 132 0.69 0.25 0.90
N ASP A 133 1.81 0.75 0.40
CA ASP A 133 1.96 2.16 0.03
C ASP A 133 1.01 2.55 -1.13
N TYR A 134 0.85 1.66 -2.12
CA TYR A 134 -0.15 1.82 -3.18
C TYR A 134 -1.57 1.86 -2.61
N LEU A 135 -1.95 0.89 -1.80
CA LEU A 135 -3.27 0.84 -1.17
C LEU A 135 -3.55 2.09 -0.31
N MET A 136 -2.56 2.58 0.42
CA MET A 136 -2.70 3.81 1.21
C MET A 136 -2.92 5.04 0.31
N ASN A 137 -2.25 5.11 -0.84
CA ASN A 137 -2.46 6.17 -1.80
C ASN A 137 -3.88 6.14 -2.38
N GLU A 138 -4.39 4.96 -2.73
CA GLU A 138 -5.76 4.80 -3.22
C GLU A 138 -6.79 5.16 -2.12
N ALA A 139 -6.57 4.72 -0.89
CA ALA A 139 -7.41 5.09 0.25
C ALA A 139 -7.41 6.62 0.53
N ASN A 140 -6.28 7.29 0.31
CA ASN A 140 -6.19 8.76 0.41
C ASN A 140 -7.00 9.48 -0.67
N ARG A 141 -7.18 8.87 -1.84
CA ARG A 141 -8.02 9.35 -2.95
C ARG A 141 -9.51 8.99 -2.77
N GLY A 142 -9.84 8.22 -1.73
CA GLY A 142 -11.20 7.77 -1.42
C GLY A 142 -11.60 6.44 -2.06
N TYR A 143 -10.66 5.73 -2.70
CA TYR A 143 -10.89 4.40 -3.24
C TYR A 143 -10.66 3.36 -2.15
N THR A 144 -11.71 2.64 -1.79
CA THR A 144 -11.65 1.63 -0.72
C THR A 144 -11.93 0.21 -1.20
N ASN A 145 -12.42 0.08 -2.42
CA ASN A 145 -12.68 -1.20 -3.07
C ASN A 145 -11.68 -1.37 -4.21
N ILE A 146 -10.76 -2.32 -4.09
CA ILE A 146 -9.70 -2.55 -5.07
C ILE A 146 -9.92 -3.92 -5.70
N PHE A 147 -10.04 -3.93 -7.00
CA PHE A 147 -10.20 -5.15 -7.79
C PHE A 147 -8.92 -5.37 -8.60
N PHE A 148 -8.48 -6.60 -8.65
CA PHE A 148 -7.32 -7.06 -9.42
C PHE A 148 -7.86 -7.97 -10.52
N ASP A 149 -7.94 -7.46 -11.74
CA ASP A 149 -8.39 -8.23 -12.90
C ASP A 149 -7.28 -9.17 -13.34
N SER A 150 -7.58 -10.48 -13.34
CA SER A 150 -6.61 -11.50 -13.72
C SER A 150 -6.56 -11.73 -15.22
N ASP A 151 -7.58 -11.32 -15.96
CA ASP A 151 -7.69 -11.50 -17.40
C ASP A 151 -7.00 -10.35 -18.14
N GLU A 152 -7.18 -9.12 -17.64
CA GLU A 152 -6.62 -7.90 -18.26
C GLU A 152 -5.34 -7.40 -17.57
N ASP A 153 -4.88 -8.07 -16.48
CA ASP A 153 -3.73 -7.67 -15.64
C ASP A 153 -3.82 -6.21 -15.16
N GLU A 154 -5.03 -5.79 -14.79
CA GLU A 154 -5.34 -4.42 -14.40
C GLU A 154 -5.76 -4.32 -12.93
N ILE A 155 -5.46 -3.18 -12.30
CA ILE A 155 -5.95 -2.84 -10.97
C ILE A 155 -7.03 -1.77 -11.10
N ILE A 156 -8.25 -2.09 -10.65
CA ILE A 156 -9.43 -1.24 -10.79
C ILE A 156 -9.86 -0.72 -9.42
N PRO A 157 -9.42 0.49 -9.01
CA PRO A 157 -9.87 1.10 -7.77
C PRO A 157 -11.26 1.71 -7.92
N LYS A 158 -12.15 1.45 -6.96
CA LYS A 158 -13.52 1.96 -6.90
C LYS A 158 -13.80 2.63 -5.55
N LYS A 159 -14.66 3.64 -5.58
CA LYS A 159 -15.20 4.26 -4.37
C LYS A 159 -16.32 3.39 -3.77
N PRO A 160 -16.68 3.60 -2.49
CA PRO A 160 -17.86 2.96 -1.92
C PRO A 160 -19.10 3.20 -2.77
N GLY A 161 -19.85 2.14 -3.08
CA GLY A 161 -21.06 2.21 -3.91
C GLY A 161 -20.83 2.24 -5.42
N GLU A 162 -19.60 2.31 -5.90
CA GLU A 162 -19.30 2.13 -7.33
C GLU A 162 -19.23 0.64 -7.69
N PHE A 163 -19.69 0.30 -8.88
CA PHE A 163 -19.75 -1.07 -9.40
C PHE A 163 -18.79 -1.25 -10.55
N ILE A 164 -18.35 -2.51 -10.73
CA ILE A 164 -17.73 -2.93 -11.99
C ILE A 164 -18.85 -3.10 -13.02
N THR A 165 -18.68 -2.47 -14.18
CA THR A 165 -19.65 -2.48 -15.29
C THR A 165 -19.30 -3.45 -16.38
N ASP A 166 -18.11 -4.01 -16.34
CA ASP A 166 -17.59 -4.98 -17.29
C ASP A 166 -17.55 -6.38 -16.67
N ASP A 167 -17.36 -7.39 -17.49
CA ASP A 167 -17.11 -8.73 -17.01
C ASP A 167 -15.79 -8.77 -16.26
N PHE A 168 -15.69 -9.57 -15.22
CA PHE A 168 -14.53 -9.53 -14.32
C PHE A 168 -14.24 -10.91 -13.74
N SER A 169 -12.96 -11.26 -13.71
CA SER A 169 -12.43 -12.41 -12.97
C SER A 169 -11.15 -12.01 -12.26
N GLY A 170 -11.07 -12.26 -10.97
CA GLY A 170 -9.86 -11.86 -10.24
C GLY A 170 -10.04 -11.81 -8.73
N PHE A 171 -9.32 -10.91 -8.09
CA PHE A 171 -9.33 -10.74 -6.65
C PHE A 171 -9.92 -9.38 -6.27
N PHE A 172 -10.55 -9.36 -5.13
CA PHE A 172 -11.12 -8.17 -4.53
C PHE A 172 -10.58 -7.98 -3.13
N ILE A 173 -10.23 -6.74 -2.79
CA ILE A 173 -9.96 -6.34 -1.42
C ILE A 173 -10.72 -5.07 -1.08
N GLN A 174 -11.26 -5.05 0.13
CA GLN A 174 -11.83 -3.85 0.73
C GLN A 174 -10.87 -3.34 1.82
N ILE A 175 -10.46 -2.08 1.68
CA ILE A 175 -9.52 -1.45 2.58
C ILE A 175 -10.20 -0.37 3.42
N GLN A 176 -9.71 -0.19 4.63
CA GLN A 176 -10.12 0.88 5.51
C GLN A 176 -8.91 1.74 5.90
N LYS A 177 -9.05 3.04 5.69
CA LYS A 177 -8.09 4.02 6.15
C LYS A 177 -8.41 4.43 7.57
N GLY A 178 -7.48 4.13 8.47
CA GLY A 178 -7.48 4.64 9.83
C GLY A 178 -6.17 5.37 10.10
N LYS A 179 -5.64 5.25 11.30
CA LYS A 179 -4.27 5.61 11.63
C LYS A 179 -3.28 4.75 10.83
N GLU A 180 -3.66 3.51 10.60
CA GLU A 180 -2.99 2.52 9.78
C GLU A 180 -3.99 2.02 8.73
N LEU A 181 -3.51 1.55 7.59
CA LEU A 181 -4.32 0.86 6.61
C LEU A 181 -4.65 -0.55 7.10
N SER A 182 -5.88 -0.98 6.94
CA SER A 182 -6.30 -2.36 7.20
C SER A 182 -7.10 -2.92 6.04
N ILE A 183 -6.88 -4.19 5.73
CA ILE A 183 -7.72 -4.95 4.82
C ILE A 183 -8.88 -5.50 5.64
N GLN A 184 -10.10 -5.09 5.31
CA GLN A 184 -11.32 -5.48 6.01
C GLN A 184 -11.92 -6.74 5.43
N HIS A 185 -11.85 -6.86 4.12
CA HIS A 185 -12.40 -8.00 3.39
C HIS A 185 -11.52 -8.33 2.20
N GLN A 186 -11.43 -9.60 1.86
CA GLN A 186 -10.78 -10.09 0.65
C GLN A 186 -11.58 -11.27 0.09
N ASP A 187 -11.66 -11.36 -1.22
CA ASP A 187 -12.36 -12.45 -1.90
C ASP A 187 -11.77 -12.70 -3.29
N ALA A 188 -12.03 -13.90 -3.81
CA ALA A 188 -11.76 -14.25 -5.19
C ALA A 188 -13.11 -14.28 -5.95
N ILE A 189 -13.19 -13.49 -7.00
CA ILE A 189 -14.38 -13.38 -7.83
C ILE A 189 -14.12 -14.11 -9.14
N VAL A 190 -14.89 -15.16 -9.38
CA VAL A 190 -14.76 -15.97 -10.60
C VAL A 190 -15.96 -15.70 -11.49
N ASP A 191 -15.69 -15.30 -12.74
CA ASP A 191 -16.71 -15.13 -13.79
C ASP A 191 -17.86 -14.18 -13.41
N TYR A 192 -17.51 -12.99 -12.90
CA TYR A 192 -18.52 -11.96 -12.67
C TYR A 192 -19.05 -11.46 -14.01
N LYS A 193 -20.36 -11.47 -14.16
CA LYS A 193 -21.07 -10.87 -15.29
C LYS A 193 -21.90 -9.69 -14.79
N TYR A 194 -21.66 -8.52 -15.37
CA TYR A 194 -22.43 -7.33 -15.03
C TYR A 194 -23.89 -7.46 -15.43
N ASN A 195 -24.13 -7.94 -16.64
CA ASN A 195 -25.48 -8.19 -17.13
C ASN A 195 -26.05 -9.48 -16.56
N LEU A 196 -27.32 -9.48 -16.28
CA LEU A 196 -28.03 -10.68 -15.82
C LEU A 196 -28.25 -11.62 -17.01
N TYR A 197 -27.96 -12.92 -16.80
CA TYR A 197 -28.22 -13.94 -17.82
C TYR A 197 -29.70 -14.01 -18.20
N LYS A 198 -30.60 -13.81 -17.21
CA LYS A 198 -32.05 -13.64 -17.41
C LYS A 198 -32.44 -12.34 -16.70
N HIS A 199 -33.25 -11.54 -17.37
CA HIS A 199 -33.79 -10.34 -16.79
C HIS A 199 -34.63 -10.68 -15.56
N PHE A 200 -34.38 -9.95 -14.46
CA PHE A 200 -35.13 -10.13 -13.23
C PHE A 200 -36.38 -9.28 -13.27
N GLN A 201 -37.56 -9.94 -13.21
CA GLN A 201 -38.86 -9.26 -13.17
C GLN A 201 -39.36 -9.21 -11.73
N TYR A 202 -39.36 -8.01 -11.18
CA TYR A 202 -39.89 -7.75 -9.86
C TYR A 202 -41.38 -7.38 -9.97
N ARG A 203 -42.21 -7.98 -9.12
CA ARG A 203 -43.59 -7.58 -8.92
C ARG A 203 -43.76 -7.09 -7.51
N ASP A 204 -44.22 -5.83 -7.35
CA ASP A 204 -44.59 -5.31 -6.05
C ASP A 204 -45.92 -5.97 -5.58
N VAL A 205 -45.78 -6.93 -4.67
CA VAL A 205 -46.92 -7.61 -4.06
C VAL A 205 -47.39 -6.98 -2.77
N ILE A 206 -46.63 -6.00 -2.25
CA ILE A 206 -46.94 -5.33 -0.97
C ILE A 206 -47.78 -4.09 -1.19
N GLY A 207 -47.87 -3.60 -2.43
CA GLY A 207 -48.67 -2.44 -2.79
C GLY A 207 -48.07 -1.12 -2.38
N SER A 208 -46.73 -1.04 -2.25
CA SER A 208 -45.98 0.17 -1.93
C SER A 208 -45.73 1.05 -3.16
N ALA A 209 -45.80 0.47 -4.36
CA ALA A 209 -45.61 1.15 -5.62
C ALA A 209 -46.91 1.72 -6.20
N ARG A 210 -46.82 2.81 -6.97
CA ARG A 210 -47.95 3.30 -7.78
C ARG A 210 -48.26 2.32 -8.89
N ASP A 211 -49.52 2.28 -9.36
CA ASP A 211 -50.02 1.31 -10.33
C ASP A 211 -49.16 1.12 -11.61
N GLU A 212 -48.44 2.15 -12.01
CA GLU A 212 -47.53 2.13 -13.17
C GLU A 212 -46.18 1.43 -12.90
N GLU A 213 -45.85 1.15 -11.63
CA GLU A 213 -44.55 0.58 -11.22
C GLU A 213 -44.67 -0.86 -10.68
N ILE A 214 -45.85 -1.51 -10.81
CA ILE A 214 -46.10 -2.86 -10.27
C ILE A 214 -45.17 -3.91 -10.86
N TYR A 215 -44.74 -3.70 -12.10
CA TYR A 215 -43.80 -4.60 -12.79
C TYR A 215 -42.56 -3.83 -13.21
N LYS A 216 -41.42 -4.25 -12.71
CA LYS A 216 -40.14 -3.63 -13.04
C LYS A 216 -39.17 -4.70 -13.53
N GLU A 217 -38.55 -4.46 -14.67
CA GLU A 217 -37.56 -5.36 -15.24
C GLU A 217 -36.15 -4.82 -14.94
N TYR A 218 -35.28 -5.68 -14.47
CA TYR A 218 -33.90 -5.37 -14.17
C TYR A 218 -32.99 -6.18 -15.08
N VAL A 219 -32.15 -5.48 -15.82
CA VAL A 219 -31.29 -6.06 -16.86
C VAL A 219 -29.87 -6.32 -16.32
N ASN A 220 -29.44 -5.51 -15.38
CA ASN A 220 -28.10 -5.62 -14.82
C ASN A 220 -28.09 -5.61 -13.29
N LYS A 221 -26.97 -6.03 -12.72
CA LYS A 221 -26.82 -6.17 -11.26
C LYS A 221 -26.96 -4.84 -10.50
N LYS A 222 -26.50 -3.73 -11.09
CA LYS A 222 -26.67 -2.42 -10.47
C LYS A 222 -28.14 -2.04 -10.29
N GLN A 223 -28.93 -2.25 -11.33
CA GLN A 223 -30.37 -2.01 -11.28
C GLN A 223 -31.06 -2.93 -10.26
N MET A 224 -30.69 -4.23 -10.24
CA MET A 224 -31.25 -5.19 -9.30
C MET A 224 -30.91 -4.82 -7.84
N LEU A 225 -29.67 -4.42 -7.56
CA LEU A 225 -29.24 -4.05 -6.21
C LEU A 225 -29.89 -2.75 -5.71
N SER A 226 -30.37 -1.88 -6.60
CA SER A 226 -31.11 -0.70 -6.20
C SER A 226 -32.44 -1.01 -5.50
N LEU A 227 -32.98 -2.22 -5.68
CA LEU A 227 -34.15 -2.71 -4.92
C LEU A 227 -33.89 -2.85 -3.41
N ILE A 228 -32.65 -3.13 -3.01
CA ILE A 228 -32.32 -3.40 -1.61
C ILE A 228 -32.25 -2.11 -0.80
N HIS A 229 -32.18 -0.95 -1.46
CA HIS A 229 -32.09 0.37 -0.84
C HIS A 229 -33.41 1.16 -0.84
N ILE A 230 -34.50 0.51 -1.20
CA ILE A 230 -35.87 1.03 -0.99
C ILE A 230 -36.41 0.42 0.32
#